data_5bed4e5686ac21f75d2c1761ddfe4804
#
_entry.id   5bed4e5686ac21f75d2c1761ddfe4804
#
_cell.length_a   1.000
_cell.length_b   1.000
_cell.length_c   1.000
_cell.angle_alpha   90.00
_cell.angle_beta   90.00
_cell.angle_gamma   90.00
#
_symmetry.space_group_name_H-M   'P 1'
#
loop_
_entity.id
_entity.type
_entity.pdbx_description
1 polymer ?
#
loop_
_entity_poly.entity_id
_entity_poly.type
_entity_poly.pdbx_seq_one_letter_code
_entity_poly.pdbx_strand_id
1 'polypeptide(L)'
;MAQPYEFRGNAYRKLAELNAWTKQRHEPALEPDLPILDPHHHVWDDERGRYLIHELAEDVGTGHNIVATVFIEAGSMYRAAGPAAMQPVGGSSSSTASPR
;
A
#
# COMPACT_ATOMS: atom_id res chain seq x y z
N MET A 1 -13.56 29.09 22.70
CA MET A 1 -14.26 27.81 22.48
C MET A 1 -13.58 27.05 21.36
N ALA A 2 -13.29 25.78 21.60
CA ALA A 2 -12.80 24.92 20.52
C ALA A 2 -13.89 24.78 19.44
N GLN A 3 -13.52 24.86 18.15
CA GLN A 3 -14.43 24.57 17.05
C GLN A 3 -14.86 23.09 17.15
N PRO A 4 -16.13 22.77 16.93
CA PRO A 4 -16.55 21.37 16.88
C PRO A 4 -15.80 20.63 15.80
N TYR A 5 -15.37 19.43 16.13
CA TYR A 5 -14.71 18.56 15.13
C TYR A 5 -15.71 18.23 14.02
N GLU A 6 -15.37 18.58 12.81
CA GLU A 6 -16.13 18.25 11.61
C GLU A 6 -15.42 17.13 10.85
N PHE A 7 -16.06 15.99 10.76
CA PHE A 7 -15.56 14.89 9.94
C PHE A 7 -15.84 15.20 8.47
N ARG A 8 -14.79 15.39 7.70
CA ARG A 8 -14.87 15.72 6.27
C ARG A 8 -14.69 14.51 5.36
N GLY A 9 -14.73 13.31 5.90
CA GLY A 9 -14.46 12.09 5.17
C GLY A 9 -12.96 11.87 4.93
N ASN A 10 -12.64 10.83 4.16
CA ASN A 10 -11.28 10.52 3.77
C ASN A 10 -10.95 11.27 2.47
N ALA A 11 -10.13 12.31 2.57
CA ALA A 11 -9.54 12.93 1.39
C ALA A 11 -8.30 12.12 0.95
N TYR A 12 -8.21 11.82 -0.33
CA TYR A 12 -6.99 11.23 -0.89
C TYR A 12 -5.84 12.23 -0.79
N ARG A 13 -4.71 11.75 -0.29
CA ARG A 13 -3.48 12.54 -0.22
C ARG A 13 -2.46 11.96 -1.18
N LYS A 14 -1.64 12.83 -1.75
CA LYS A 14 -0.55 12.39 -2.61
C LYS A 14 0.50 11.66 -1.80
N LEU A 15 1.08 10.63 -2.37
CA LEU A 15 2.12 9.82 -1.70
C LEU A 15 3.31 10.66 -1.24
N ALA A 16 3.72 11.65 -2.05
CA ALA A 16 4.81 12.56 -1.68
C ALA A 16 4.51 13.37 -0.41
N GLU A 17 3.26 13.80 -0.22
CA GLU A 17 2.84 14.53 0.98
C GLU A 17 2.85 13.63 2.22
N LEU A 18 2.36 12.38 2.07
CA LEU A 18 2.39 11.38 3.13
C LEU A 18 3.81 11.04 3.54
N ASN A 19 4.71 10.83 2.58
CA ASN A 19 6.11 10.53 2.85
C ASN A 19 6.83 11.70 3.54
N ALA A 20 6.54 12.93 3.14
CA ALA A 20 7.10 14.11 3.80
C ALA A 20 6.61 14.20 5.25
N TRP A 21 5.34 13.90 5.50
CA TRP A 21 4.79 13.91 6.84
C TRP A 21 5.41 12.83 7.73
N THR A 22 5.53 11.60 7.24
CA THR A 22 6.09 10.47 8.01
C THR A 22 7.58 10.64 8.32
N LYS A 23 8.32 11.36 7.47
CA LYS A 23 9.76 11.65 7.67
C LYS A 23 10.03 12.73 8.73
N GLN A 24 9.03 13.44 9.20
CA GLN A 24 9.22 14.48 10.22
C GLN A 24 9.71 13.90 11.56
N ARG A 25 9.40 12.65 11.85
CA ARG A 25 9.81 11.97 13.06
C ARG A 25 10.21 10.54 12.76
N HIS A 26 11.38 10.15 13.23
CA HIS A 26 11.81 8.76 13.18
C HIS A 26 11.35 8.04 14.45
N GLU A 27 10.59 6.95 14.25
CA GLU A 27 10.16 6.07 15.32
C GLU A 27 10.75 4.67 15.07
N PRO A 28 11.74 4.24 15.87
CA PRO A 28 12.31 2.92 15.70
C PRO A 28 11.30 1.83 16.06
N ALA A 29 11.35 0.71 15.35
CA ALA A 29 10.54 -0.45 15.69
C ALA A 29 10.90 -0.96 17.10
N LEU A 30 9.90 -1.24 17.93
CA LEU A 30 10.12 -1.75 19.28
C LEU A 30 10.64 -3.18 19.27
N GLU A 31 10.18 -3.99 18.35
CA GLU A 31 10.59 -5.39 18.18
C GLU A 31 10.93 -5.67 16.72
N PRO A 32 12.13 -5.24 16.26
CA PRO A 32 12.49 -5.33 14.84
C PRO A 32 12.66 -6.76 14.32
N ASP A 33 12.84 -7.73 15.19
CA ASP A 33 13.02 -9.14 14.80
C ASP A 33 11.70 -9.95 14.85
N LEU A 34 10.63 -9.38 15.41
CA LEU A 34 9.34 -10.05 15.49
C LEU A 34 8.78 -10.31 14.08
N PRO A 35 8.58 -11.58 13.67
CA PRO A 35 7.99 -11.86 12.37
C PRO A 35 6.54 -11.37 12.32
N ILE A 36 6.23 -10.56 11.31
CA ILE A 36 4.90 -9.99 11.10
C ILE A 36 4.40 -10.44 9.74
N LEU A 37 3.16 -10.93 9.69
CA LEU A 37 2.41 -11.11 8.48
C LEU A 37 1.40 -9.96 8.37
N ASP A 38 1.53 -9.13 7.33
CA ASP A 38 0.55 -8.08 7.02
C ASP A 38 -0.63 -8.70 6.26
N PRO A 39 -1.82 -8.77 6.86
CA PRO A 39 -2.94 -9.49 6.27
C PRO A 39 -3.69 -8.71 5.20
N HIS A 40 -3.29 -7.49 4.86
CA HIS A 40 -4.12 -6.64 4.00
C HIS A 40 -3.32 -5.54 3.33
N HIS A 41 -3.02 -5.70 2.03
CA HIS A 41 -2.51 -4.61 1.22
C HIS A 41 -3.22 -4.53 -0.14
N HIS A 42 -3.18 -3.35 -0.72
CA HIS A 42 -3.65 -3.06 -2.07
C HIS A 42 -2.52 -2.49 -2.92
N VAL A 43 -2.70 -2.51 -4.21
CA VAL A 43 -1.88 -1.76 -5.17
C VAL A 43 -2.80 -0.91 -6.04
N TRP A 44 -2.28 0.22 -6.51
CA TRP A 44 -3.01 1.12 -7.40
C TRP A 44 -2.05 1.96 -8.26
N ASP A 45 -2.58 2.46 -9.36
CA ASP A 45 -1.92 3.47 -10.20
C ASP A 45 -3.03 4.32 -10.84
N ASP A 46 -3.32 5.44 -10.23
CA ASP A 46 -4.42 6.34 -10.59
C ASP A 46 -4.11 7.79 -10.20
N GLU A 47 -5.13 8.65 -10.15
CA GLU A 47 -4.96 10.06 -9.79
C GLU A 47 -4.38 10.31 -8.40
N ARG A 48 -4.44 9.33 -7.50
CA ARG A 48 -3.79 9.38 -6.18
C ARG A 48 -2.26 9.26 -6.28
N GLY A 49 -1.77 8.76 -7.42
CA GLY A 49 -0.38 8.42 -7.67
C GLY A 49 -0.20 6.91 -7.87
N ARG A 50 1.06 6.50 -8.00
CA ARG A 50 1.43 5.10 -8.15
C ARG A 50 1.80 4.50 -6.79
N TYR A 51 1.20 3.36 -6.48
CA TYR A 51 1.61 2.51 -5.37
C TYR A 51 1.57 1.04 -5.82
N LEU A 52 2.70 0.55 -6.27
CA LEU A 52 2.87 -0.80 -6.78
C LEU A 52 3.91 -1.54 -5.93
N ILE A 53 4.47 -2.62 -6.46
CA ILE A 53 5.37 -3.50 -5.70
C ILE A 53 6.62 -2.77 -5.16
N HIS A 54 7.13 -1.78 -5.87
CA HIS A 54 8.33 -1.03 -5.43
C HIS A 54 8.02 -0.16 -4.22
N GLU A 55 6.91 0.55 -4.24
CA GLU A 55 6.46 1.39 -3.13
C GLU A 55 6.10 0.54 -1.90
N LEU A 56 5.41 -0.60 -2.11
CA LEU A 56 5.14 -1.56 -1.05
C LEU A 56 6.44 -2.10 -0.43
N ALA A 57 7.43 -2.45 -1.25
CA ALA A 57 8.72 -2.95 -0.77
C ALA A 57 9.46 -1.92 0.09
N GLU A 58 9.38 -0.63 -0.25
CA GLU A 58 9.93 0.44 0.57
C GLU A 58 9.23 0.50 1.94
N ASP A 59 7.90 0.42 1.96
CA ASP A 59 7.13 0.49 3.20
C ASP A 59 7.39 -0.71 4.11
N VAL A 60 7.46 -1.93 3.58
CA VAL A 60 7.75 -3.13 4.39
C VAL A 60 9.20 -3.18 4.86
N GLY A 61 10.09 -2.40 4.25
CA GLY A 61 11.50 -2.30 4.61
C GLY A 61 11.84 -1.26 5.68
N THR A 62 10.85 -0.66 6.36
CA THR A 62 11.06 0.51 7.24
C THR A 62 11.46 0.19 8.67
N GLY A 63 11.78 -1.05 9.03
CA GLY A 63 12.32 -1.40 10.35
C GLY A 63 11.62 -2.56 11.04
N HIS A 64 10.43 -2.93 10.64
CA HIS A 64 9.74 -4.13 11.10
C HIS A 64 10.13 -5.35 10.26
N ASN A 65 10.03 -6.56 10.84
CA ASN A 65 10.28 -7.80 10.13
C ASN A 65 9.01 -8.34 9.48
N ILE A 66 8.58 -7.71 8.39
CA ILE A 66 7.41 -8.15 7.64
C ILE A 66 7.85 -9.27 6.69
N VAL A 67 7.44 -10.50 7.01
CA VAL A 67 7.87 -11.71 6.30
C VAL A 67 6.94 -12.08 5.15
N ALA A 68 5.69 -11.62 5.18
CA ALA A 68 4.71 -11.86 4.13
C ALA A 68 3.60 -10.83 4.18
N THR A 69 2.93 -10.60 3.06
CA THR A 69 1.75 -9.75 2.96
C THR A 69 0.65 -10.50 2.22
N VAL A 70 -0.61 -10.14 2.46
CA VAL A 70 -1.76 -10.66 1.73
C VAL A 70 -2.32 -9.57 0.83
N PHE A 71 -2.27 -9.79 -0.47
CA PHE A 71 -2.88 -8.90 -1.44
C PHE A 71 -4.41 -9.05 -1.43
N ILE A 72 -5.10 -7.91 -1.34
CA ILE A 72 -6.55 -7.84 -1.44
C ILE A 72 -6.92 -7.07 -2.72
N GLU A 73 -7.68 -7.70 -3.59
CA GLU A 73 -8.17 -7.09 -4.81
C GLU A 73 -9.06 -5.88 -4.47
N ALA A 74 -8.85 -4.76 -5.17
CA ALA A 74 -9.58 -3.51 -4.93
C ALA A 74 -9.85 -2.74 -6.24
N GLY A 75 -10.07 -3.43 -7.35
CA GLY A 75 -10.42 -2.83 -8.64
C GLY A 75 -9.26 -2.21 -9.41
N SER A 76 -8.02 -2.43 -8.97
CA SER A 76 -6.84 -1.86 -9.62
C SER A 76 -6.10 -2.88 -10.49
N MET A 77 -5.45 -2.40 -11.52
CA MET A 77 -4.53 -3.16 -12.38
C MET A 77 -5.20 -4.34 -13.09
N TYR A 78 -6.47 -4.23 -13.42
CA TYR A 78 -7.19 -5.24 -14.18
C TYR A 78 -6.59 -5.42 -15.58
N ARG A 79 -6.63 -6.64 -16.09
CA ARG A 79 -6.25 -6.91 -17.47
C ARG A 79 -7.16 -6.15 -18.42
N ALA A 80 -6.57 -5.50 -19.43
CA ALA A 80 -7.30 -4.75 -20.42
C ALA A 80 -8.05 -5.63 -21.44
N ALA A 81 -7.71 -6.91 -21.52
CA ALA A 81 -8.27 -7.87 -22.48
C ALA A 81 -8.41 -9.25 -21.85
N GLY A 82 -9.13 -10.14 -22.55
CA GLY A 82 -9.40 -11.49 -22.09
C GLY A 82 -10.77 -11.64 -21.42
N PRO A 83 -11.10 -12.84 -20.91
CA PRO A 83 -12.38 -13.09 -20.25
C PRO A 83 -12.58 -12.15 -19.06
N ALA A 84 -13.77 -11.55 -18.93
CA ALA A 84 -14.09 -10.60 -17.88
C ALA A 84 -13.84 -11.18 -16.47
N ALA A 85 -14.14 -12.46 -16.25
CA ALA A 85 -13.91 -13.13 -14.98
C ALA A 85 -12.42 -13.24 -14.59
N MET A 86 -11.52 -13.13 -15.56
CA MET A 86 -10.07 -13.24 -15.34
C MET A 86 -9.35 -11.88 -15.29
N GLN A 87 -10.04 -10.80 -15.61
CA GLN A 87 -9.43 -9.47 -15.62
C GLN A 87 -8.82 -9.06 -14.27
N PRO A 88 -9.45 -9.35 -13.10
CA PRO A 88 -8.89 -9.03 -11.80
C PRO A 88 -7.53 -9.68 -11.49
N VAL A 89 -7.16 -10.75 -12.18
CA VAL A 89 -5.85 -11.43 -12.03
C VAL A 89 -4.68 -10.48 -12.35
N GLY A 90 -4.90 -9.43 -13.13
CA GLY A 90 -3.91 -8.38 -13.37
C GLY A 90 -3.42 -7.70 -12.10
N GLY A 91 -4.30 -7.47 -11.11
CA GLY A 91 -3.94 -6.94 -9.80
C GLY A 91 -2.99 -7.86 -9.03
N SER A 92 -3.29 -9.17 -8.99
CA SER A 92 -2.42 -10.16 -8.35
C SER A 92 -1.03 -10.21 -8.98
N SER A 93 -0.95 -10.18 -10.32
CA SER A 93 0.32 -10.17 -11.03
C SER A 93 1.15 -8.94 -10.73
N SER A 94 0.51 -7.78 -10.54
CA SER A 94 1.18 -6.51 -10.25
C SER A 94 1.65 -6.39 -8.80
N SER A 95 1.13 -7.21 -7.89
CA SER A 95 1.47 -7.20 -6.46
C SER A 95 2.55 -8.22 -6.08
N THR A 96 3.06 -8.97 -7.05
CA THR A 96 4.11 -9.97 -6.82
C THR A 96 5.39 -9.60 -7.56
N ALA A 97 6.54 -9.72 -6.89
CA ALA A 97 7.84 -9.69 -7.55
C ALA A 97 8.13 -11.07 -8.12
N SER A 98 8.40 -11.16 -9.42
CA SER A 98 8.89 -12.40 -10.01
C SER A 98 10.33 -12.66 -9.54
N PRO A 99 10.64 -13.82 -8.99
CA PRO A 99 12.04 -14.20 -8.74
C PRO A 99 12.76 -14.26 -10.10
N ARG A 100 13.84 -13.56 -10.19
CA ARG A 100 14.76 -13.64 -11.34
C ARG A 100 15.84 -14.67 -11.08
#